data_b57f39944ecbf80a831deecaa7009306
#
_entry.id   b57f39944ecbf80a831deecaa7009306
#
_cell.length_a   1.000
_cell.length_b   1.000
_cell.length_c   1.000
_cell.angle_alpha   90.00
_cell.angle_beta   90.00
_cell.angle_gamma   90.00
#
_symmetry.space_group_name_H-M   'P 1'
#
loop_
_entity.id
_entity.type
_entity.pdbx_description
1 polymer ?
#
loop_
_entity_poly.entity_id
_entity_poly.type
_entity_poly.pdbx_seq_one_letter_code
_entity_poly.pdbx_strand_id
1 'polypeptide(L)'
;LRSRTKSIGTGLAVTLVTALTLTLSGCSMETTAPGSARADAASDSKGSFGPVDCRKAKCIALTFDAGPAEDTPHLLDILKKEKVHATFFLLGKNHVKKHPDTVRRIQAEGHEVANHTWSHEILTDKKPAQIRAELEKTQNAIAAITGKKPRLMRPPQGRTDDTVSNISKDLGLSQILWSATAKDYSTTDSALIKKRILDQASKDGIILLHDIYKGSVPAVPGIIHALKKQGYTFVTVPQLMAPAEPVPGTIYRP
;
A
#
# COMPACT_ATOMS: atom_id res chain seq x y z
N LEU A 1 -7.79 -39.69 -85.72
CA LEU A 1 -8.40 -38.48 -85.26
C LEU A 1 -8.25 -38.39 -83.74
N ARG A 2 -7.39 -37.48 -83.28
CA ARG A 2 -7.07 -37.27 -81.83
C ARG A 2 -7.91 -36.07 -81.35
N SER A 3 -8.81 -36.32 -80.39
CA SER A 3 -9.54 -35.27 -79.65
C SER A 3 -8.66 -34.76 -78.49
N ARG A 4 -8.44 -33.46 -78.43
CA ARG A 4 -7.78 -32.76 -77.31
C ARG A 4 -8.83 -32.20 -76.34
N THR A 5 -8.89 -32.73 -75.16
CA THR A 5 -9.66 -32.18 -74.04
C THR A 5 -8.84 -31.08 -73.37
N LYS A 6 -9.42 -29.86 -73.29
CA LYS A 6 -8.90 -28.73 -72.54
C LYS A 6 -9.34 -28.85 -71.09
N SER A 7 -8.39 -28.89 -70.20
CA SER A 7 -8.62 -28.75 -68.75
C SER A 7 -8.75 -27.28 -68.37
N ILE A 8 -9.86 -26.92 -67.70
CA ILE A 8 -10.10 -25.63 -67.13
C ILE A 8 -9.69 -25.71 -65.67
N GLY A 9 -8.58 -25.02 -65.34
CA GLY A 9 -8.11 -24.90 -63.95
C GLY A 9 -8.91 -23.81 -63.22
N THR A 10 -9.67 -24.21 -62.21
CA THR A 10 -10.35 -23.31 -61.27
C THR A 10 -9.37 -22.86 -60.22
N GLY A 11 -8.93 -21.59 -60.30
CA GLY A 11 -8.10 -20.96 -59.28
C GLY A 11 -8.95 -20.55 -58.07
N LEU A 12 -8.66 -21.14 -56.91
CA LEU A 12 -9.27 -20.80 -55.64
C LEU A 12 -8.51 -19.61 -55.07
N ALA A 13 -9.11 -18.42 -55.07
CA ALA A 13 -8.58 -17.23 -54.44
C ALA A 13 -8.84 -17.30 -52.93
N VAL A 14 -7.81 -17.55 -52.13
CA VAL A 14 -7.88 -17.46 -50.66
C VAL A 14 -7.70 -16.01 -50.29
N THR A 15 -8.79 -15.35 -49.89
CA THR A 15 -8.78 -14.02 -49.28
C THR A 15 -8.36 -14.15 -47.83
N LEU A 16 -7.15 -13.69 -47.52
CA LEU A 16 -6.63 -13.58 -46.17
C LEU A 16 -7.29 -12.35 -45.48
N VAL A 17 -8.28 -12.60 -44.63
CA VAL A 17 -8.85 -11.55 -43.76
C VAL A 17 -7.94 -11.39 -42.55
N THR A 18 -7.08 -10.40 -42.57
CA THR A 18 -6.31 -9.98 -41.39
C THR A 18 -7.25 -9.26 -40.43
N ALA A 19 -7.67 -9.97 -39.37
CA ALA A 19 -8.38 -9.38 -38.24
C ALA A 19 -7.40 -8.51 -37.45
N LEU A 20 -7.53 -7.19 -37.60
CA LEU A 20 -6.83 -6.20 -36.78
C LEU A 20 -7.48 -6.17 -35.41
N THR A 21 -6.95 -6.94 -34.45
CA THR A 21 -7.38 -6.85 -33.04
C THR A 21 -6.86 -5.55 -32.47
N LEU A 22 -7.73 -4.53 -32.34
CA LEU A 22 -7.48 -3.37 -31.52
C LEU A 22 -7.43 -3.84 -30.06
N THR A 23 -6.26 -3.98 -29.51
CA THR A 23 -6.06 -4.08 -28.07
C THR A 23 -6.32 -2.71 -27.47
N LEU A 24 -7.48 -2.51 -26.83
CA LEU A 24 -7.70 -1.37 -25.94
C LEU A 24 -6.73 -1.53 -24.76
N SER A 25 -5.56 -0.90 -24.85
CA SER A 25 -4.67 -0.69 -23.71
C SER A 25 -5.35 0.30 -22.78
N GLY A 26 -6.19 -0.19 -21.89
CA GLY A 26 -6.59 0.57 -20.71
C GLY A 26 -5.31 0.90 -19.93
N CYS A 27 -5.01 2.19 -19.73
CA CYS A 27 -3.93 2.63 -18.84
C CYS A 27 -4.27 2.24 -17.40
N SER A 28 -4.05 0.97 -17.04
CA SER A 28 -3.99 0.56 -15.64
C SER A 28 -2.59 0.92 -15.13
N MET A 29 -2.52 1.72 -14.07
CA MET A 29 -1.25 2.02 -13.40
C MET A 29 -0.56 0.71 -13.02
N GLU A 30 0.71 0.58 -13.39
CA GLU A 30 1.49 -0.60 -13.03
C GLU A 30 1.75 -0.61 -11.53
N THR A 31 1.45 -1.73 -10.89
CA THR A 31 1.67 -1.91 -9.45
C THR A 31 2.55 -3.13 -9.19
N THR A 32 3.38 -3.04 -8.16
CA THR A 32 4.25 -4.13 -7.72
C THR A 32 3.69 -4.75 -6.44
N ALA A 33 3.51 -6.08 -6.42
CA ALA A 33 3.13 -6.74 -5.17
C ALA A 33 4.34 -6.78 -4.20
N PRO A 34 4.14 -6.52 -2.89
CA PRO A 34 5.22 -6.58 -1.89
C PRO A 34 5.97 -7.92 -1.90
N GLY A 35 5.23 -9.03 -2.08
CA GLY A 35 5.83 -10.36 -2.17
C GLY A 35 6.70 -10.56 -3.41
N SER A 36 6.34 -9.96 -4.56
CA SER A 36 7.15 -9.98 -5.77
C SER A 36 8.43 -9.19 -5.60
N ALA A 37 8.34 -7.94 -5.10
CA ALA A 37 9.52 -7.12 -4.81
C ALA A 37 10.50 -7.84 -3.88
N ARG A 38 9.98 -8.52 -2.84
CA ARG A 38 10.78 -9.36 -1.93
C ARG A 38 11.46 -10.52 -2.67
N ALA A 39 10.76 -11.20 -3.55
CA ALA A 39 11.28 -12.34 -4.30
C ALA A 39 12.40 -11.93 -5.25
N ASP A 40 12.20 -10.85 -5.99
CA ASP A 40 13.18 -10.29 -6.93
C ASP A 40 14.47 -9.89 -6.20
N ALA A 41 14.37 -9.14 -5.09
CA ALA A 41 15.52 -8.75 -4.30
C ALA A 41 16.22 -9.93 -3.60
N ALA A 42 15.50 -11.00 -3.28
CA ALA A 42 16.08 -12.20 -2.66
C ALA A 42 16.93 -13.03 -3.63
N SER A 43 16.68 -12.96 -4.95
CA SER A 43 17.47 -13.63 -5.98
C SER A 43 18.86 -13.00 -6.11
N ASP A 44 18.99 -11.69 -5.86
CA ASP A 44 20.18 -10.91 -6.15
C ASP A 44 21.04 -10.61 -4.92
N SER A 45 20.53 -10.85 -3.70
CA SER A 45 21.18 -10.38 -2.49
C SER A 45 21.38 -11.44 -1.40
N LYS A 46 22.54 -11.34 -0.72
CA LYS A 46 22.74 -11.88 0.64
C LYS A 46 22.06 -10.98 1.71
N GLY A 47 21.01 -10.22 1.32
CA GLY A 47 20.36 -9.23 2.16
C GLY A 47 19.67 -9.83 3.38
N SER A 48 19.60 -9.05 4.45
CA SER A 48 18.88 -9.43 5.67
C SER A 48 17.37 -9.37 5.44
N PHE A 49 16.67 -10.45 5.75
CA PHE A 49 15.20 -10.51 5.72
C PHE A 49 14.57 -9.81 6.94
N GLY A 50 15.37 -9.10 7.74
CA GLY A 50 14.91 -8.46 8.97
C GLY A 50 14.60 -9.49 10.08
N PRO A 51 13.84 -9.08 11.11
CA PRO A 51 13.51 -9.94 12.24
C PRO A 51 12.55 -11.10 11.89
N VAL A 52 11.83 -10.99 10.76
CA VAL A 52 10.88 -12.00 10.28
C VAL A 52 11.12 -12.26 8.80
N ASP A 53 11.41 -13.52 8.46
CA ASP A 53 11.51 -13.96 7.06
C ASP A 53 10.11 -14.26 6.48
N CYS A 54 9.52 -13.28 5.78
CA CYS A 54 8.18 -13.39 5.19
C CYS A 54 8.09 -14.36 3.98
N ARG A 55 9.19 -14.95 3.52
CA ARG A 55 9.15 -16.08 2.58
C ARG A 55 8.61 -17.34 3.28
N LYS A 56 8.99 -17.51 4.56
CA LYS A 56 8.64 -18.67 5.40
C LYS A 56 7.40 -18.39 6.25
N ALA A 57 7.30 -17.19 6.83
CA ALA A 57 6.17 -16.78 7.65
C ALA A 57 4.97 -16.33 6.80
N LYS A 58 3.76 -16.49 7.34
CA LYS A 58 2.53 -15.95 6.76
C LYS A 58 2.38 -14.50 7.23
N CYS A 59 3.15 -13.60 6.59
CA CYS A 59 3.17 -12.19 6.97
C CYS A 59 1.92 -11.41 6.53
N ILE A 60 1.58 -10.38 7.32
CA ILE A 60 0.56 -9.37 7.00
C ILE A 60 0.96 -8.04 7.63
N ALA A 61 0.75 -6.92 6.93
CA ALA A 61 1.00 -5.59 7.48
C ALA A 61 -0.30 -4.94 7.97
N LEU A 62 -0.30 -4.48 9.23
CA LEU A 62 -1.37 -3.66 9.78
C LEU A 62 -1.01 -2.20 9.60
N THR A 63 -1.90 -1.41 8.99
CA THR A 63 -1.64 0.00 8.74
C THR A 63 -2.79 0.89 9.16
N PHE A 64 -2.45 2.12 9.61
CA PHE A 64 -3.40 3.12 10.07
C PHE A 64 -3.18 4.43 9.33
N ASP A 65 -4.26 5.00 8.79
CA ASP A 65 -4.26 6.24 8.03
C ASP A 65 -4.87 7.39 8.83
N ALA A 66 -4.51 8.60 8.42
CA ALA A 66 -5.08 9.88 8.86
C ALA A 66 -4.84 10.29 10.32
N GLY A 67 -4.07 9.50 11.11
CA GLY A 67 -3.63 9.88 12.45
C GLY A 67 -2.44 10.87 12.46
N PRO A 68 -1.82 11.09 13.65
CA PRO A 68 -2.30 10.63 14.93
C PRO A 68 -3.50 11.43 15.44
N ALA A 69 -4.33 10.81 16.29
CA ALA A 69 -5.51 11.37 16.90
C ALA A 69 -5.54 11.14 18.42
N GLU A 70 -6.63 11.52 19.08
CA GLU A 70 -6.83 11.35 20.53
C GLU A 70 -6.71 9.87 20.97
N ASP A 71 -7.23 8.93 20.15
CA ASP A 71 -7.21 7.50 20.46
C ASP A 71 -5.90 6.79 20.06
N THR A 72 -4.99 7.46 19.34
CA THR A 72 -3.73 6.84 18.91
C THR A 72 -2.85 6.36 20.09
N PRO A 73 -2.74 7.09 21.22
CA PRO A 73 -2.00 6.59 22.38
C PRO A 73 -2.55 5.26 22.92
N HIS A 74 -3.89 5.10 22.97
CA HIS A 74 -4.52 3.84 23.37
C HIS A 74 -4.26 2.72 22.37
N LEU A 75 -4.31 3.01 21.07
CA LEU A 75 -3.92 2.05 20.02
C LEU A 75 -2.48 1.57 20.22
N LEU A 76 -1.54 2.46 20.54
CA LEU A 76 -0.14 2.10 20.79
C LEU A 76 -0.01 1.18 22.01
N ASP A 77 -0.79 1.41 23.08
CA ASP A 77 -0.83 0.51 24.24
C ASP A 77 -1.31 -0.90 23.85
N ILE A 78 -2.33 -0.99 22.99
CA ILE A 78 -2.82 -2.27 22.45
C ILE A 78 -1.72 -2.96 21.65
N LEU A 79 -1.10 -2.27 20.69
CA LEU A 79 -0.05 -2.84 19.83
C LEU A 79 1.14 -3.33 20.64
N LYS A 80 1.56 -2.56 21.65
CA LYS A 80 2.63 -2.93 22.59
C LYS A 80 2.29 -4.19 23.39
N LYS A 81 1.08 -4.25 23.97
CA LYS A 81 0.57 -5.43 24.70
C LYS A 81 0.55 -6.66 23.79
N GLU A 82 0.10 -6.50 22.57
CA GLU A 82 0.02 -7.56 21.57
C GLU A 82 1.37 -7.89 20.91
N LYS A 83 2.44 -7.13 21.19
CA LYS A 83 3.77 -7.25 20.55
C LYS A 83 3.68 -7.22 19.01
N VAL A 84 2.95 -6.25 18.48
CA VAL A 84 2.71 -6.05 17.05
C VAL A 84 3.27 -4.68 16.64
N HIS A 85 4.08 -4.66 15.59
CA HIS A 85 4.46 -3.41 14.93
C HIS A 85 3.53 -3.15 13.74
N ALA A 86 3.25 -1.87 13.48
CA ALA A 86 2.35 -1.40 12.43
C ALA A 86 3.02 -0.28 11.61
N THR A 87 2.36 0.14 10.53
CA THR A 87 2.76 1.32 9.75
C THR A 87 1.68 2.39 9.86
N PHE A 88 2.08 3.61 10.19
CA PHE A 88 1.18 4.76 10.36
C PHE A 88 1.40 5.76 9.24
N PHE A 89 0.40 6.00 8.41
CA PHE A 89 0.38 7.03 7.38
C PHE A 89 -0.23 8.30 7.95
N LEU A 90 0.61 9.25 8.31
CA LEU A 90 0.24 10.41 9.12
C LEU A 90 -0.12 11.64 8.29
N LEU A 91 -1.18 12.34 8.68
CA LEU A 91 -1.56 13.66 8.15
C LEU A 91 -0.78 14.79 8.83
N GLY A 92 -0.33 15.76 8.03
CA GLY A 92 0.52 16.83 8.54
C GLY A 92 -0.22 17.90 9.36
N LYS A 93 -1.25 18.52 8.76
CA LYS A 93 -1.82 19.80 9.20
C LYS A 93 -2.41 19.81 10.62
N ASN A 94 -3.35 18.93 10.90
CA ASN A 94 -4.11 18.90 12.14
C ASN A 94 -3.76 17.70 13.03
N HIS A 95 -2.81 16.89 12.63
CA HIS A 95 -2.45 15.64 13.28
C HIS A 95 -0.99 15.65 13.75
N VAL A 96 -0.01 15.54 12.86
CA VAL A 96 1.42 15.58 13.21
C VAL A 96 1.75 16.85 14.00
N LYS A 97 1.25 18.03 13.58
CA LYS A 97 1.50 19.29 14.30
C LYS A 97 0.88 19.35 15.68
N LYS A 98 -0.29 18.73 15.89
CA LYS A 98 -1.00 18.77 17.18
C LYS A 98 -0.51 17.71 18.17
N HIS A 99 0.01 16.57 17.65
CA HIS A 99 0.35 15.41 18.46
C HIS A 99 1.83 14.99 18.27
N PRO A 100 2.82 15.92 18.44
CA PRO A 100 4.23 15.60 18.17
C PRO A 100 4.77 14.51 19.09
N ASP A 101 4.29 14.43 20.34
CA ASP A 101 4.72 13.39 21.29
C ASP A 101 4.21 12.02 20.88
N THR A 102 3.00 11.93 20.34
CA THR A 102 2.47 10.67 19.79
C THR A 102 3.26 10.23 18.58
N VAL A 103 3.68 11.14 17.68
CA VAL A 103 4.55 10.82 16.55
C VAL A 103 5.90 10.26 17.02
N ARG A 104 6.54 10.88 18.04
CA ARG A 104 7.78 10.36 18.66
C ARG A 104 7.56 8.96 19.23
N ARG A 105 6.43 8.75 19.91
CA ARG A 105 6.09 7.47 20.52
C ARG A 105 5.90 6.38 19.46
N ILE A 106 5.19 6.67 18.35
CA ILE A 106 5.03 5.73 17.22
C ILE A 106 6.41 5.23 16.77
N GLN A 107 7.35 6.14 16.50
CA GLN A 107 8.70 5.77 16.08
C GLN A 107 9.47 5.03 17.15
N ALA A 108 9.44 5.50 18.41
CA ALA A 108 10.21 4.94 19.51
C ALA A 108 9.77 3.51 19.87
N GLU A 109 8.50 3.17 19.64
CA GLU A 109 7.97 1.82 19.86
C GLU A 109 8.17 0.89 18.63
N GLY A 110 8.95 1.31 17.61
CA GLY A 110 9.34 0.47 16.47
C GLY A 110 8.32 0.37 15.35
N HIS A 111 7.32 1.23 15.35
CA HIS A 111 6.38 1.35 14.22
C HIS A 111 7.00 2.15 13.07
N GLU A 112 6.56 1.88 11.86
CA GLU A 112 6.94 2.68 10.69
C GLU A 112 6.08 3.94 10.61
N VAL A 113 6.73 5.10 10.39
CA VAL A 113 6.07 6.40 10.20
C VAL A 113 6.12 6.78 8.73
N ALA A 114 4.97 7.00 8.12
CA ALA A 114 4.79 7.26 6.71
C ALA A 114 3.96 8.53 6.47
N ASN A 115 3.95 9.00 5.23
CA ASN A 115 3.31 10.24 4.80
C ASN A 115 1.90 9.97 4.25
N HIS A 116 0.90 10.73 4.74
CA HIS A 116 -0.48 10.70 4.20
C HIS A 116 -0.94 12.08 3.71
N THR A 117 -0.01 12.89 3.19
CA THR A 117 -0.21 14.26 2.73
C THR A 117 -0.40 15.28 3.88
N TRP A 118 -0.48 16.55 3.55
CA TRP A 118 -0.64 17.62 4.53
C TRP A 118 -2.08 17.76 5.01
N SER A 119 -3.03 17.80 4.08
CA SER A 119 -4.44 18.14 4.35
C SER A 119 -5.45 17.14 3.81
N HIS A 120 -5.00 15.94 3.36
CA HIS A 120 -5.84 14.87 2.81
C HIS A 120 -6.55 15.26 1.50
N GLU A 121 -5.94 16.15 0.72
CA GLU A 121 -6.47 16.48 -0.60
C GLU A 121 -6.27 15.32 -1.59
N ILE A 122 -7.22 15.13 -2.51
CA ILE A 122 -7.08 14.15 -3.60
C ILE A 122 -6.02 14.65 -4.56
N LEU A 123 -4.86 13.98 -4.60
CA LEU A 123 -3.67 14.47 -5.30
C LEU A 123 -3.88 14.55 -6.82
N THR A 124 -4.62 13.60 -7.41
CA THR A 124 -4.92 13.59 -8.86
C THR A 124 -5.76 14.77 -9.32
N ASP A 125 -6.40 15.49 -8.39
CA ASP A 125 -7.20 16.67 -8.70
C ASP A 125 -6.40 17.98 -8.49
N LYS A 126 -5.08 17.89 -8.27
CA LYS A 126 -4.20 19.02 -7.94
C LYS A 126 -3.14 19.27 -9.01
N LYS A 127 -2.69 20.52 -9.07
CA LYS A 127 -1.54 20.88 -9.91
C LYS A 127 -0.24 20.31 -9.33
N PRO A 128 0.79 20.01 -10.14
CA PRO A 128 2.05 19.42 -9.67
C PRO A 128 2.69 20.13 -8.47
N ALA A 129 2.71 21.45 -8.46
CA ALA A 129 3.25 22.23 -7.34
C ALA A 129 2.47 22.06 -6.04
N GLN A 130 1.15 21.86 -6.12
CA GLN A 130 0.30 21.59 -4.95
C GLN A 130 0.52 20.18 -4.42
N ILE A 131 0.65 19.17 -5.31
CA ILE A 131 1.00 17.79 -4.94
C ILE A 131 2.32 17.78 -4.17
N ARG A 132 3.35 18.42 -4.73
CA ARG A 132 4.67 18.54 -4.09
C ARG A 132 4.55 19.18 -2.70
N ALA A 133 3.82 20.27 -2.58
CA ALA A 133 3.63 20.97 -1.31
C ALA A 133 2.91 20.11 -0.25
N GLU A 134 1.89 19.32 -0.64
CA GLU A 134 1.19 18.38 0.25
C GLU A 134 2.14 17.32 0.82
N LEU A 135 3.03 16.79 -0.01
CA LEU A 135 3.97 15.74 0.38
C LEU A 135 5.16 16.30 1.18
N GLU A 136 5.82 17.35 0.69
CA GLU A 136 7.00 17.93 1.35
C GLU A 136 6.70 18.51 2.73
N LYS A 137 5.59 19.23 2.89
CA LYS A 137 5.22 19.80 4.19
C LYS A 137 5.07 18.72 5.24
N THR A 138 4.47 17.58 4.88
CA THR A 138 4.28 16.45 5.80
C THR A 138 5.59 15.74 6.08
N GLN A 139 6.43 15.47 5.06
CA GLN A 139 7.76 14.91 5.26
C GLN A 139 8.61 15.77 6.21
N ASN A 140 8.61 17.09 6.00
CA ASN A 140 9.39 18.01 6.81
C ASN A 140 8.86 18.09 8.25
N ALA A 141 7.54 18.09 8.44
CA ALA A 141 6.93 18.09 9.78
C ALA A 141 7.26 16.80 10.54
N ILE A 142 7.19 15.64 9.89
CA ILE A 142 7.56 14.36 10.50
C ILE A 142 9.07 14.33 10.79
N ALA A 143 9.91 14.75 9.84
CA ALA A 143 11.37 14.77 10.02
C ALA A 143 11.82 15.68 11.16
N ALA A 144 11.16 16.82 11.36
CA ALA A 144 11.43 17.73 12.47
C ALA A 144 11.19 17.09 13.85
N ILE A 145 10.29 16.10 13.93
CA ILE A 145 9.95 15.40 15.17
C ILE A 145 10.80 14.14 15.35
N THR A 146 11.00 13.37 14.28
CA THR A 146 11.59 12.02 14.31
C THR A 146 13.05 11.98 13.92
N GLY A 147 13.59 13.06 13.35
CA GLY A 147 14.94 13.11 12.77
C GLY A 147 15.07 12.41 11.42
N LYS A 148 13.99 11.82 10.88
CA LYS A 148 14.02 11.04 9.64
C LYS A 148 12.86 11.42 8.71
N LYS A 149 13.14 11.60 7.42
CA LYS A 149 12.08 11.74 6.41
C LYS A 149 11.42 10.39 6.15
N PRO A 150 10.07 10.32 6.09
CA PRO A 150 9.37 9.14 5.60
C PRO A 150 9.83 8.77 4.18
N ARG A 151 9.91 7.47 3.91
CA ARG A 151 10.18 6.92 2.56
C ARG A 151 8.92 6.30 1.93
N LEU A 152 7.86 6.17 2.70
CA LEU A 152 6.57 5.66 2.25
C LEU A 152 5.52 6.76 2.29
N MET A 153 4.60 6.70 1.33
CA MET A 153 3.39 7.52 1.36
C MET A 153 2.18 6.68 0.95
N ARG A 154 1.01 7.12 1.38
CA ARG A 154 -0.26 6.61 0.86
C ARG A 154 -1.07 7.78 0.31
N PRO A 155 -1.44 7.76 -0.99
CA PRO A 155 -2.27 8.82 -1.54
C PRO A 155 -3.68 8.73 -0.96
N PRO A 156 -4.32 9.88 -0.63
CA PRO A 156 -5.71 9.90 -0.18
C PRO A 156 -6.63 9.13 -1.12
N GLN A 157 -7.51 8.31 -0.54
CA GLN A 157 -8.42 7.41 -1.26
C GLN A 157 -7.74 6.39 -2.20
N GLY A 158 -6.42 6.23 -2.13
CA GLY A 158 -5.65 5.39 -3.05
C GLY A 158 -5.58 5.94 -4.48
N ARG A 159 -5.99 7.20 -4.71
CA ARG A 159 -5.98 7.81 -6.06
C ARG A 159 -4.58 8.32 -6.40
N THR A 160 -4.05 7.80 -7.49
CA THR A 160 -2.71 8.15 -7.99
C THR A 160 -2.69 8.13 -9.51
N ASP A 161 -1.68 8.78 -10.09
CA ASP A 161 -1.38 8.85 -11.52
C ASP A 161 0.14 9.02 -11.73
N ASP A 162 0.55 9.17 -13.00
CA ASP A 162 1.96 9.37 -13.36
C ASP A 162 2.53 10.65 -12.76
N THR A 163 1.73 11.72 -12.64
CA THR A 163 2.16 12.98 -12.03
C THR A 163 2.48 12.79 -10.55
N VAL A 164 1.58 12.13 -9.82
CA VAL A 164 1.79 11.79 -8.40
C VAL A 164 3.00 10.87 -8.24
N SER A 165 3.16 9.88 -9.12
CA SER A 165 4.27 8.93 -9.09
C SER A 165 5.61 9.60 -9.33
N ASN A 166 5.71 10.49 -10.33
CA ASN A 166 6.93 11.24 -10.63
C ASN A 166 7.31 12.18 -9.48
N ILE A 167 6.35 12.90 -8.90
CA ILE A 167 6.62 13.78 -7.75
C ILE A 167 7.03 12.96 -6.53
N SER A 168 6.38 11.82 -6.28
CA SER A 168 6.76 10.90 -5.20
C SER A 168 8.18 10.40 -5.38
N LYS A 169 8.57 10.03 -6.61
CA LYS A 169 9.93 9.63 -6.96
C LYS A 169 10.96 10.72 -6.62
N ASP A 170 10.71 11.95 -7.05
CA ASP A 170 11.58 13.10 -6.77
C ASP A 170 11.76 13.34 -5.26
N LEU A 171 10.73 13.06 -4.47
CA LEU A 171 10.72 13.24 -3.02
C LEU A 171 11.24 12.02 -2.24
N GLY A 172 11.66 10.95 -2.93
CA GLY A 172 12.13 9.73 -2.32
C GLY A 172 11.01 8.90 -1.65
N LEU A 173 9.77 9.04 -2.12
CA LEU A 173 8.58 8.38 -1.58
C LEU A 173 8.11 7.24 -2.48
N SER A 174 7.83 6.08 -1.88
CA SER A 174 7.13 4.96 -2.51
C SER A 174 5.66 4.96 -2.10
N GLN A 175 4.77 4.61 -3.02
CA GLN A 175 3.34 4.63 -2.79
C GLN A 175 2.85 3.27 -2.31
N ILE A 176 2.09 3.23 -1.20
CA ILE A 176 1.61 2.00 -0.58
C ILE A 176 0.09 1.99 -0.59
N LEU A 177 -0.49 1.07 -1.34
CA LEU A 177 -1.91 0.78 -1.33
C LEU A 177 -2.22 -0.41 -0.41
N TRP A 178 -3.38 -1.03 -0.51
CA TRP A 178 -3.84 -2.08 0.40
C TRP A 178 -4.61 -3.17 -0.33
N SER A 179 -4.76 -4.33 0.31
CA SER A 179 -5.60 -5.45 -0.15
C SER A 179 -6.84 -5.66 0.71
N ALA A 180 -6.84 -5.18 1.97
CA ALA A 180 -7.96 -5.36 2.88
C ALA A 180 -8.35 -4.03 3.52
N THR A 181 -9.65 -3.70 3.53
CA THR A 181 -10.20 -2.51 4.18
C THR A 181 -11.51 -2.81 4.87
N ALA A 182 -11.69 -2.28 6.07
CA ALA A 182 -12.93 -2.42 6.83
C ALA A 182 -14.00 -1.41 6.42
N LYS A 183 -13.65 -0.35 5.66
CA LYS A 183 -14.49 0.84 5.49
C LYS A 183 -14.98 1.35 6.85
N ASP A 184 -14.06 1.45 7.80
CA ASP A 184 -14.30 1.78 9.20
C ASP A 184 -14.82 3.21 9.40
N TYR A 185 -14.61 4.09 8.41
CA TYR A 185 -15.27 5.41 8.30
C TYR A 185 -16.81 5.32 8.16
N SER A 186 -17.36 4.16 7.82
CA SER A 186 -18.80 3.97 7.56
C SER A 186 -19.57 3.30 8.71
N THR A 187 -18.89 2.94 9.80
CA THR A 187 -19.50 2.23 10.93
C THR A 187 -18.70 2.41 12.21
N THR A 188 -19.40 2.33 13.35
CA THR A 188 -18.78 2.25 14.68
C THR A 188 -18.81 0.83 15.26
N ASP A 189 -19.36 -0.13 14.51
CA ASP A 189 -19.45 -1.55 14.93
C ASP A 189 -18.09 -2.24 14.76
N SER A 190 -17.37 -2.40 15.86
CA SER A 190 -16.06 -3.07 15.90
C SER A 190 -16.10 -4.54 15.48
N ALA A 191 -17.23 -5.23 15.69
CA ALA A 191 -17.39 -6.62 15.26
C ALA A 191 -17.49 -6.71 13.74
N LEU A 192 -18.24 -5.79 13.11
CA LEU A 192 -18.34 -5.67 11.66
C LEU A 192 -17.00 -5.27 11.03
N ILE A 193 -16.27 -4.31 11.63
CA ILE A 193 -14.92 -3.91 11.21
C ILE A 193 -14.00 -5.12 11.21
N LYS A 194 -13.93 -5.85 12.33
CA LYS A 194 -13.15 -7.09 12.44
C LYS A 194 -13.55 -8.11 11.36
N LYS A 195 -14.84 -8.39 11.20
CA LYS A 195 -15.32 -9.34 10.19
C LYS A 195 -14.83 -8.98 8.79
N ARG A 196 -15.01 -7.71 8.37
CA ARG A 196 -14.60 -7.23 7.05
C ARG A 196 -13.10 -7.40 6.79
N ILE A 197 -12.26 -7.20 7.81
CA ILE A 197 -10.82 -7.44 7.69
C ILE A 197 -10.51 -8.93 7.56
N LEU A 198 -11.11 -9.78 8.40
CA LEU A 198 -10.85 -11.22 8.36
C LEU A 198 -11.28 -11.86 7.03
N ASP A 199 -12.37 -11.40 6.43
CA ASP A 199 -12.88 -11.87 5.13
C ASP A 199 -11.91 -11.56 3.97
N GLN A 200 -11.04 -10.55 4.09
CA GLN A 200 -10.14 -10.08 3.04
C GLN A 200 -8.66 -10.38 3.32
N ALA A 201 -8.33 -10.82 4.53
CA ALA A 201 -6.94 -11.04 4.94
C ALA A 201 -6.27 -12.14 4.11
N SER A 202 -5.10 -11.84 3.56
CA SER A 202 -4.29 -12.76 2.76
C SER A 202 -2.82 -12.69 3.16
N LYS A 203 -2.04 -13.72 2.82
CA LYS A 203 -0.58 -13.68 2.96
C LYS A 203 -0.04 -12.51 2.14
N ASP A 204 0.94 -11.82 2.71
CA ASP A 204 1.57 -10.62 2.14
C ASP A 204 0.61 -9.43 1.94
N GLY A 205 -0.59 -9.50 2.54
CA GLY A 205 -1.60 -8.45 2.50
C GLY A 205 -1.23 -7.23 3.34
N ILE A 206 -1.84 -6.10 2.97
CA ILE A 206 -1.76 -4.83 3.70
C ILE A 206 -3.18 -4.45 4.12
N ILE A 207 -3.40 -4.33 5.43
CA ILE A 207 -4.68 -3.96 6.04
C ILE A 207 -4.73 -2.45 6.21
N LEU A 208 -5.79 -1.81 5.69
CA LEU A 208 -6.11 -0.41 5.92
C LEU A 208 -7.17 -0.28 7.02
N LEU A 209 -6.82 0.44 8.08
CA LEU A 209 -7.69 0.99 9.11
C LEU A 209 -7.36 2.46 9.34
N HIS A 210 -8.14 3.13 10.17
CA HIS A 210 -7.88 4.50 10.64
C HIS A 210 -7.96 4.53 12.16
N ASP A 211 -7.11 5.31 12.81
CA ASP A 211 -7.12 5.49 14.27
C ASP A 211 -7.96 6.70 14.72
N ILE A 212 -8.65 7.34 13.79
CA ILE A 212 -9.52 8.51 14.01
C ILE A 212 -11.00 8.16 14.14
N TYR A 213 -11.42 6.91 13.85
CA TYR A 213 -12.82 6.49 13.91
C TYR A 213 -13.10 5.61 15.13
N LYS A 214 -14.20 5.89 15.83
CA LYS A 214 -14.55 5.28 17.13
C LYS A 214 -14.61 3.75 17.15
N GLY A 215 -14.97 3.11 16.03
CA GLY A 215 -15.07 1.65 15.93
C GLY A 215 -13.75 0.94 15.66
N SER A 216 -12.74 1.66 15.16
CA SER A 216 -11.50 1.07 14.64
C SER A 216 -10.59 0.55 15.76
N VAL A 217 -10.20 1.42 16.69
CA VAL A 217 -9.28 1.06 17.78
C VAL A 217 -9.81 -0.11 18.62
N PRO A 218 -11.10 -0.13 19.04
CA PRO A 218 -11.68 -1.28 19.74
C PRO A 218 -11.71 -2.59 18.95
N ALA A 219 -11.69 -2.54 17.60
CA ALA A 219 -11.66 -3.76 16.76
C ALA A 219 -10.26 -4.41 16.72
N VAL A 220 -9.18 -3.64 16.94
CA VAL A 220 -7.80 -4.07 16.74
C VAL A 220 -7.40 -5.32 17.55
N PRO A 221 -7.69 -5.45 18.86
CA PRO A 221 -7.34 -6.65 19.62
C PRO A 221 -7.95 -7.91 19.00
N GLY A 222 -9.25 -7.84 18.64
CA GLY A 222 -9.96 -8.95 18.03
C GLY A 222 -9.43 -9.33 16.64
N ILE A 223 -8.98 -8.36 15.84
CA ILE A 223 -8.32 -8.60 14.54
C ILE A 223 -6.98 -9.31 14.77
N ILE A 224 -6.14 -8.78 15.66
CA ILE A 224 -4.81 -9.34 15.95
C ILE A 224 -4.93 -10.78 16.45
N HIS A 225 -5.78 -11.05 17.44
CA HIS A 225 -5.97 -12.38 18.00
C HIS A 225 -6.44 -13.38 16.95
N ALA A 226 -7.44 -13.01 16.12
CA ALA A 226 -7.97 -13.89 15.10
C ALA A 226 -6.93 -14.22 14.01
N LEU A 227 -6.18 -13.22 13.54
CA LEU A 227 -5.15 -13.44 12.52
C LEU A 227 -3.95 -14.21 13.07
N LYS A 228 -3.49 -13.95 14.29
CA LYS A 228 -2.47 -14.78 14.96
C LYS A 228 -2.91 -16.25 15.06
N LYS A 229 -4.18 -16.50 15.43
CA LYS A 229 -4.76 -17.86 15.48
C LYS A 229 -4.75 -18.53 14.10
N GLN A 230 -4.86 -17.76 13.02
CA GLN A 230 -4.76 -18.24 11.63
C GLN A 230 -3.30 -18.36 11.13
N GLY A 231 -2.30 -18.18 12.01
CA GLY A 231 -0.88 -18.31 11.70
C GLY A 231 -0.25 -17.08 11.06
N TYR A 232 -0.92 -15.92 11.07
CA TYR A 232 -0.32 -14.70 10.57
C TYR A 232 0.71 -14.11 11.54
N THR A 233 1.79 -13.58 10.97
CA THR A 233 2.80 -12.77 11.64
C THR A 233 2.67 -11.33 11.19
N PHE A 234 2.46 -10.41 12.14
CA PHE A 234 2.36 -8.98 11.85
C PHE A 234 3.74 -8.36 11.66
N VAL A 235 3.87 -7.56 10.61
CA VAL A 235 5.10 -6.85 10.25
C VAL A 235 4.78 -5.42 9.77
N THR A 236 5.76 -4.52 9.77
CA THR A 236 5.63 -3.23 9.08
C THR A 236 5.70 -3.41 7.57
N VAL A 237 5.27 -2.41 6.79
CA VAL A 237 5.34 -2.48 5.32
C VAL A 237 6.77 -2.69 4.82
N PRO A 238 7.82 -1.99 5.32
CA PRO A 238 9.19 -2.30 4.92
C PRO A 238 9.62 -3.73 5.25
N GLN A 239 9.25 -4.25 6.43
CA GLN A 239 9.55 -5.64 6.81
C GLN A 239 8.84 -6.66 5.91
N LEU A 240 7.61 -6.35 5.44
CA LEU A 240 6.88 -7.19 4.50
C LEU A 240 7.63 -7.37 3.19
N MET A 241 8.37 -6.35 2.77
CA MET A 241 9.11 -6.31 1.51
C MET A 241 10.56 -6.79 1.62
N ALA A 242 11.12 -6.86 2.84
CA ALA A 242 12.52 -7.19 3.07
C ALA A 242 12.94 -8.52 2.39
N PRO A 243 14.11 -8.59 1.70
CA PRO A 243 15.20 -7.63 1.70
C PRO A 243 15.07 -6.48 0.69
N ALA A 244 13.96 -6.40 -0.06
CA ALA A 244 13.74 -5.27 -0.96
C ALA A 244 13.57 -3.97 -0.17
N GLU A 245 14.20 -2.91 -0.66
CA GLU A 245 13.93 -1.55 -0.23
C GLU A 245 12.82 -0.93 -1.10
N PRO A 246 11.89 -0.16 -0.51
CA PRO A 246 10.88 0.55 -1.28
C PRO A 246 11.51 1.49 -2.32
N VAL A 247 11.18 1.31 -3.60
CA VAL A 247 11.70 2.12 -4.71
C VAL A 247 10.86 3.38 -4.89
N PRO A 248 11.46 4.59 -4.81
CA PRO A 248 10.73 5.85 -4.97
C PRO A 248 9.93 5.92 -6.29
N GLY A 249 8.69 6.40 -6.20
CA GLY A 249 7.75 6.50 -7.33
C GLY A 249 6.95 5.23 -7.60
N THR A 250 7.43 4.06 -7.15
CA THR A 250 6.74 2.79 -7.35
C THR A 250 5.47 2.70 -6.50
N ILE A 251 4.42 2.11 -7.08
CA ILE A 251 3.15 1.83 -6.41
C ILE A 251 3.15 0.37 -5.98
N TYR A 252 3.10 0.13 -4.67
CA TYR A 252 3.00 -1.21 -4.10
C TYR A 252 1.56 -1.52 -3.72
N ARG A 253 1.05 -2.63 -4.24
CA ARG A 253 -0.29 -3.16 -3.96
C ARG A 253 -0.21 -4.68 -3.84
N PRO A 254 -0.67 -5.29 -2.69
CA PRO A 254 -0.81 -6.75 -2.57
C PRO A 254 -1.85 -7.35 -3.48
#